data_4cbec41b0416db511ff7181d16fab743
#
_entry.id   4cbec41b0416db511ff7181d16fab743
#
_cell.length_a   1.000
_cell.length_b   1.000
_cell.length_c   1.000
_cell.angle_alpha   90.00
_cell.angle_beta   90.00
_cell.angle_gamma   90.00
#
_symmetry.space_group_name_H-M   'P 1'
#
loop_
_entity.id
_entity.type
_entity.pdbx_description
1 polymer ?
#
loop_
_entity_poly.entity_id
_entity_poly.type
_entity_poly.pdbx_seq_one_letter_code
_entity_poly.pdbx_strand_id
1 'polypeptide(L)'
;MEYFHDPSAPAPNVLVPAAFAVVRDDTGRVLLCQRADTGNWEIPGGSVEVGESALEAVQREVEEETGVLIVVSGVSGIYTDPGYVIAYPTGEVRQQFAVCFHARPRAGSIRPDGQETAQVAWTPPDLLDRLPIQAGVRFRLDAALADPDHVHVT
;
A
#
# COMPACT_ATOMS: atom_id res chain seq x y z
N MET A 1 8.50 10.71 -7.01
CA MET A 1 9.69 9.83 -6.82
C MET A 1 9.72 9.38 -5.37
N GLU A 2 9.94 8.09 -5.15
CA GLU A 2 10.01 7.51 -3.80
C GLU A 2 11.46 7.29 -3.38
N TYR A 3 11.74 7.58 -2.11
CA TYR A 3 13.04 7.38 -1.47
C TYR A 3 12.85 6.53 -0.21
N PHE A 4 13.65 5.50 -0.05
CA PHE A 4 13.61 4.62 1.12
C PHE A 4 15.02 4.46 1.68
N HIS A 5 15.29 5.12 2.81
CA HIS A 5 16.62 5.20 3.44
C HIS A 5 17.73 5.66 2.48
N ASP A 6 17.37 6.57 1.59
CA ASP A 6 18.29 7.13 0.60
C ASP A 6 18.85 8.45 1.13
N PRO A 7 20.18 8.58 1.26
CA PRO A 7 20.80 9.82 1.75
C PRO A 7 20.60 11.03 0.81
N SER A 8 20.20 10.80 -0.44
CA SER A 8 19.87 11.87 -1.38
C SER A 8 18.42 12.35 -1.29
N ALA A 9 17.61 11.74 -0.42
CA ALA A 9 16.21 12.11 -0.26
C ALA A 9 16.04 13.56 0.19
N PRO A 10 15.10 14.32 -0.41
CA PRO A 10 14.77 15.64 0.10
C PRO A 10 14.10 15.52 1.48
N ALA A 11 14.27 16.55 2.31
CA ALA A 11 13.62 16.59 3.61
C ALA A 11 12.10 16.66 3.46
N PRO A 12 11.35 15.87 4.22
CA PRO A 12 9.89 15.93 4.18
C PRO A 12 9.38 17.29 4.70
N ASN A 13 8.31 17.78 4.07
CA ASN A 13 7.68 19.05 4.42
C ASN A 13 6.18 18.92 4.72
N VAL A 14 5.61 17.74 4.57
CA VAL A 14 4.23 17.44 4.95
C VAL A 14 4.10 16.02 5.51
N LEU A 15 3.31 15.88 6.57
CA LEU A 15 2.95 14.58 7.16
C LEU A 15 1.54 14.20 6.70
N VAL A 16 1.40 13.02 6.07
CA VAL A 16 0.13 12.56 5.50
C VAL A 16 -0.30 11.26 6.17
N PRO A 17 -1.48 11.23 6.80
CA PRO A 17 -2.11 9.99 7.24
C PRO A 17 -2.47 9.12 6.04
N ALA A 18 -2.13 7.84 6.09
CA ALA A 18 -2.41 6.89 5.01
C ALA A 18 -2.79 5.51 5.55
N ALA A 19 -3.55 4.76 4.76
CA ALA A 19 -3.98 3.40 5.10
C ALA A 19 -3.80 2.48 3.89
N PHE A 20 -3.19 1.32 4.11
CA PHE A 20 -2.91 0.32 3.09
C PHE A 20 -3.37 -1.05 3.55
N ALA A 21 -3.60 -1.97 2.61
CA ALA A 21 -3.96 -3.35 2.94
C ALA A 21 -3.09 -4.36 2.20
N VAL A 22 -2.61 -5.34 2.96
CA VAL A 22 -2.10 -6.59 2.40
C VAL A 22 -3.27 -7.56 2.37
N VAL A 23 -3.89 -7.69 1.21
CA VAL A 23 -5.06 -8.52 0.98
C VAL A 23 -4.62 -9.87 0.44
N ARG A 24 -4.94 -10.94 1.14
CA ARG A 24 -4.60 -12.31 0.73
C ARG A 24 -5.86 -13.13 0.51
N ASP A 25 -5.89 -13.88 -0.59
CA ASP A 25 -6.94 -14.85 -0.85
C ASP A 25 -6.68 -16.19 -0.13
N ASP A 26 -7.59 -17.14 -0.29
CA ASP A 26 -7.50 -18.46 0.37
C ASP A 26 -6.29 -19.29 -0.08
N THR A 27 -5.69 -18.95 -1.22
CA THR A 27 -4.48 -19.63 -1.73
C THR A 27 -3.19 -18.92 -1.33
N GLY A 28 -3.28 -17.79 -0.60
CA GLY A 28 -2.13 -16.99 -0.18
C GLY A 28 -1.64 -15.99 -1.21
N ARG A 29 -2.34 -15.81 -2.34
CA ARG A 29 -2.02 -14.78 -3.32
C ARG A 29 -2.32 -13.39 -2.76
N VAL A 30 -1.49 -12.43 -3.12
CA VAL A 30 -1.59 -11.03 -2.66
C VAL A 30 -2.22 -10.16 -3.75
N LEU A 31 -3.15 -9.31 -3.35
CA LEU A 31 -3.75 -8.32 -4.24
C LEU A 31 -2.78 -7.16 -4.44
N LEU A 32 -2.36 -6.95 -5.67
CA LEU A 32 -1.51 -5.83 -6.06
C LEU A 32 -2.18 -5.01 -7.16
N CYS A 33 -1.89 -3.72 -7.17
CA CYS A 33 -2.28 -2.81 -8.23
C CYS A 33 -1.03 -2.17 -8.86
N GLN A 34 -1.10 -1.93 -10.17
CA GLN A 34 -0.03 -1.28 -10.92
C GLN A 34 -0.39 0.18 -11.17
N ARG A 35 0.46 1.08 -10.74
CA ARG A 35 0.29 2.52 -10.97
C ARG A 35 0.35 2.85 -12.46
N ALA A 36 -0.59 3.65 -12.93
CA ALA A 36 -0.64 4.10 -14.31
C ALA A 36 0.50 5.07 -14.66
N ASP A 37 0.96 5.88 -13.69
CA ASP A 37 1.98 6.90 -13.89
C ASP A 37 3.41 6.35 -13.93
N THR A 38 3.74 5.39 -13.07
CA THR A 38 5.11 4.85 -12.92
C THR A 38 5.29 3.44 -13.46
N GLY A 39 4.20 2.66 -13.57
CA GLY A 39 4.26 1.23 -13.88
C GLY A 39 4.70 0.35 -12.71
N ASN A 40 4.96 0.92 -11.54
CA ASN A 40 5.30 0.16 -10.34
C ASN A 40 4.07 -0.54 -9.76
N TRP A 41 4.29 -1.72 -9.22
CA TRP A 41 3.28 -2.47 -8.48
C TRP A 41 3.34 -2.13 -7.00
N GLU A 42 2.16 -2.05 -6.37
CA GLU A 42 2.04 -1.69 -4.96
C GLU A 42 0.85 -2.39 -4.29
N ILE A 43 0.86 -2.38 -2.97
CA ILE A 43 -0.32 -2.76 -2.18
C ILE A 43 -1.36 -1.64 -2.28
N PRO A 44 -2.65 -1.96 -2.40
CA PRO A 44 -3.69 -0.95 -2.51
C PRO A 44 -3.84 -0.14 -1.21
N GLY A 45 -4.17 1.12 -1.36
CA GLY A 45 -4.37 2.06 -0.27
C GLY A 45 -4.07 3.49 -0.67
N GLY A 46 -4.23 4.41 0.26
CA GLY A 46 -4.04 5.83 0.01
C GLY A 46 -4.24 6.70 1.24
N SER A 47 -4.44 7.98 1.01
CA SER A 47 -4.60 8.96 2.08
C SER A 47 -5.93 8.78 2.84
N VAL A 48 -5.86 8.96 4.15
CA VAL A 48 -7.07 9.06 5.00
C VAL A 48 -7.64 10.46 4.83
N GLU A 49 -8.91 10.55 4.47
CA GLU A 49 -9.60 11.83 4.29
C GLU A 49 -10.21 12.33 5.61
N VAL A 50 -10.43 13.65 5.67
CA VAL A 50 -11.11 14.24 6.83
C VAL A 50 -12.52 13.65 6.95
N GLY A 51 -12.84 13.16 8.14
CA GLY A 51 -14.14 12.56 8.42
C GLY A 51 -14.19 11.05 8.30
N GLU A 52 -13.12 10.40 7.83
CA GLU A 52 -13.05 8.94 7.81
C GLU A 52 -11.97 8.39 8.77
N SER A 53 -12.18 7.18 9.24
CA SER A 53 -11.16 6.42 9.97
C SER A 53 -10.17 5.77 9.00
N ALA A 54 -9.02 5.30 9.51
CA ALA A 54 -8.08 4.52 8.70
C ALA A 54 -8.73 3.24 8.15
N LEU A 55 -9.65 2.63 8.90
CA LEU A 55 -10.40 1.46 8.46
C LEU A 55 -11.33 1.78 7.28
N GLU A 56 -12.08 2.87 7.37
CA GLU A 56 -12.95 3.32 6.29
C GLU A 56 -12.13 3.71 5.05
N ALA A 57 -11.01 4.41 5.25
CA ALA A 57 -10.11 4.81 4.16
C ALA A 57 -9.58 3.60 3.39
N VAL A 58 -9.07 2.58 4.08
CA VAL A 58 -8.52 1.40 3.40
C VAL A 58 -9.57 0.60 2.66
N GLN A 59 -10.78 0.48 3.21
CA GLN A 59 -11.89 -0.19 2.53
C GLN A 59 -12.29 0.56 1.25
N ARG A 60 -12.40 1.87 1.31
CA ARG A 60 -12.69 2.73 0.16
C ARG A 60 -11.60 2.65 -0.91
N GLU A 61 -10.34 2.82 -0.54
CA GLU A 61 -9.21 2.81 -1.48
C GLU A 61 -9.07 1.46 -2.17
N VAL A 62 -9.16 0.35 -1.44
CA VAL A 62 -9.07 -0.98 -2.06
C VAL A 62 -10.19 -1.21 -3.07
N GLU A 63 -11.42 -0.82 -2.75
CA GLU A 63 -12.55 -0.92 -3.67
C GLU A 63 -12.35 -0.04 -4.91
N GLU A 64 -11.96 1.22 -4.75
CA GLU A 64 -11.73 2.17 -5.84
C GLU A 64 -10.63 1.68 -6.78
N GLU A 65 -9.49 1.27 -6.23
CA GLU A 65 -8.32 0.89 -7.02
C GLU A 65 -8.40 -0.50 -7.63
N THR A 66 -9.11 -1.43 -6.98
CA THR A 66 -9.04 -2.86 -7.35
C THR A 66 -10.39 -3.51 -7.67
N GLY A 67 -11.50 -2.89 -7.29
CA GLY A 67 -12.83 -3.48 -7.40
C GLY A 67 -13.16 -4.52 -6.34
N VAL A 68 -12.27 -4.81 -5.41
CA VAL A 68 -12.43 -5.83 -4.37
C VAL A 68 -12.96 -5.22 -3.08
N LEU A 69 -14.01 -5.82 -2.53
CA LEU A 69 -14.50 -5.53 -1.18
C LEU A 69 -13.77 -6.42 -0.19
N ILE A 70 -13.27 -5.84 0.88
CA ILE A 70 -12.42 -6.54 1.85
C ILE A 70 -13.04 -6.62 3.24
N VAL A 71 -12.61 -7.62 3.99
CA VAL A 71 -12.74 -7.69 5.45
C VAL A 71 -11.35 -7.53 6.05
N VAL A 72 -11.18 -6.51 6.88
CA VAL A 72 -9.94 -6.30 7.63
C VAL A 72 -9.88 -7.26 8.81
N SER A 73 -8.78 -8.00 8.94
CA SER A 73 -8.58 -8.99 9.99
C SER A 73 -7.62 -8.55 11.11
N GLY A 74 -6.82 -7.50 10.87
CA GLY A 74 -5.89 -6.99 11.87
C GLY A 74 -4.95 -5.94 11.27
N VAL A 75 -4.04 -5.44 12.09
CA VAL A 75 -2.99 -4.50 11.69
C VAL A 75 -1.72 -5.28 11.39
N SER A 76 -1.15 -5.05 10.21
CA SER A 76 0.15 -5.63 9.85
C SER A 76 1.33 -4.75 10.27
N GLY A 77 1.13 -3.44 10.33
CA GLY A 77 2.16 -2.53 10.79
C GLY A 77 1.72 -1.08 10.85
N ILE A 78 2.50 -0.30 11.61
CA ILE A 78 2.42 1.15 11.69
C ILE A 78 3.77 1.70 11.23
N TYR A 79 3.74 2.48 10.15
CA TYR A 79 4.93 2.94 9.46
C TYR A 79 4.97 4.47 9.45
N THR A 80 5.86 5.02 10.25
CA THR A 80 6.00 6.47 10.43
C THR A 80 7.42 6.97 10.17
N ASP A 81 8.28 6.08 9.69
CA ASP A 81 9.69 6.33 9.47
C ASP A 81 9.93 7.51 8.51
N PRO A 82 10.62 8.57 8.94
CA PRO A 82 10.95 9.70 8.07
C PRO A 82 11.96 9.36 6.96
N GLY A 83 12.58 8.19 7.02
CA GLY A 83 13.44 7.68 5.95
C GLY A 83 12.68 7.20 4.71
N TYR A 84 11.36 7.10 4.77
CA TYR A 84 10.54 6.81 3.60
C TYR A 84 9.73 8.05 3.22
N VAL A 85 10.10 8.67 2.11
CA VAL A 85 9.47 9.89 1.61
C VAL A 85 9.07 9.78 0.14
N ILE A 86 8.03 10.51 -0.23
CA ILE A 86 7.52 10.59 -1.59
C ILE A 86 7.58 12.05 -2.03
N ALA A 87 8.43 12.35 -2.99
CA ALA A 87 8.58 13.70 -3.55
C ALA A 87 7.77 13.86 -4.83
N TYR A 88 7.00 14.92 -4.89
CA TYR A 88 6.16 15.30 -6.02
C TYR A 88 6.77 16.48 -6.79
N PRO A 89 6.48 16.60 -8.10
CA PRO A 89 6.99 17.72 -8.91
C PRO A 89 6.54 19.10 -8.41
N THR A 90 5.48 19.15 -7.61
CA THR A 90 4.96 20.37 -6.98
C THR A 90 5.86 20.95 -5.88
N GLY A 91 6.88 20.19 -5.45
CA GLY A 91 7.72 20.52 -4.30
C GLY A 91 7.21 19.96 -2.98
N GLU A 92 6.07 19.27 -2.99
CA GLU A 92 5.58 18.52 -1.84
C GLU A 92 6.45 17.28 -1.63
N VAL A 93 6.93 17.10 -0.40
CA VAL A 93 7.69 15.92 0.02
C VAL A 93 6.97 15.31 1.22
N ARG A 94 6.31 14.18 0.98
CA ARG A 94 5.45 13.52 1.97
C ARG A 94 6.24 12.53 2.82
N GLN A 95 6.11 12.68 4.13
CA GLN A 95 6.30 11.60 5.10
C GLN A 95 4.93 11.02 5.41
N GLN A 96 4.80 9.70 5.32
CA GLN A 96 3.53 9.06 5.65
C GLN A 96 3.47 8.68 7.13
N PHE A 97 2.30 8.87 7.74
CA PHE A 97 1.87 8.17 8.94
C PHE A 97 0.92 7.06 8.49
N ALA A 98 1.47 5.89 8.18
CA ALA A 98 0.73 4.84 7.52
C ALA A 98 0.36 3.71 8.48
N VAL A 99 -0.93 3.31 8.43
CA VAL A 99 -1.40 2.07 9.04
C VAL A 99 -1.62 1.06 7.92
N CYS A 100 -0.93 -0.09 8.00
CA CYS A 100 -1.13 -1.20 7.08
C CYS A 100 -1.95 -2.29 7.76
N PHE A 101 -2.95 -2.80 7.06
CA PHE A 101 -3.86 -3.82 7.56
C PHE A 101 -3.63 -5.16 6.86
N HIS A 102 -3.92 -6.24 7.57
CA HIS A 102 -4.22 -7.53 6.97
C HIS A 102 -5.68 -7.57 6.58
N ALA A 103 -5.99 -8.09 5.39
CA ALA A 103 -7.36 -8.21 4.92
C ALA A 103 -7.55 -9.43 4.04
N ARG A 104 -8.81 -9.80 3.84
CA ARG A 104 -9.26 -10.87 2.95
C ARG A 104 -10.35 -10.33 2.02
N PRO A 105 -10.45 -10.86 0.78
CA PRO A 105 -11.58 -10.53 -0.09
C PRO A 105 -12.87 -11.13 0.48
N ARG A 106 -13.96 -10.35 0.45
CA ARG A 106 -15.29 -10.85 0.79
C ARG A 106 -16.26 -10.84 -0.39
N ALA A 107 -16.03 -9.95 -1.37
CA ALA A 107 -16.89 -9.81 -2.54
C ALA A 107 -16.18 -8.97 -3.61
N GLY A 108 -16.80 -8.83 -4.77
CA GLY A 108 -16.26 -8.09 -5.90
C GLY A 108 -15.31 -8.93 -6.75
N SER A 109 -14.86 -8.33 -7.84
CA SER A 109 -13.88 -8.92 -8.74
C SER A 109 -12.85 -7.86 -9.12
N ILE A 110 -11.62 -8.29 -9.41
CA ILE A 110 -10.55 -7.38 -9.78
C ILE A 110 -10.91 -6.54 -11.01
N ARG A 111 -10.73 -5.24 -10.86
CA ARG A 111 -11.01 -4.26 -11.90
C ARG A 111 -10.15 -3.02 -11.64
N PRO A 112 -9.25 -2.65 -12.55
CA PRO A 112 -8.54 -1.38 -12.45
C PRO A 112 -9.52 -0.21 -12.64
N ASP A 113 -9.25 0.92 -11.98
CA ASP A 113 -10.06 2.13 -12.13
C ASP A 113 -9.83 2.82 -13.49
N GLY A 114 -8.72 2.51 -14.16
CA GLY A 114 -8.36 3.06 -15.46
C GLY A 114 -7.81 4.50 -15.41
N GLN A 115 -7.62 5.05 -14.22
CA GLN A 115 -7.06 6.38 -13.99
C GLN A 115 -5.73 6.32 -13.24
N GLU A 116 -5.78 5.95 -11.98
CA GLU A 116 -4.59 5.79 -11.14
C GLU A 116 -4.00 4.39 -11.25
N THR A 117 -4.84 3.39 -11.45
CA THR A 117 -4.49 1.97 -11.55
C THR A 117 -4.66 1.47 -12.98
N ALA A 118 -3.56 1.02 -13.58
CA ALA A 118 -3.55 0.43 -14.93
C ALA A 118 -3.91 -1.05 -14.94
N GLN A 119 -3.46 -1.80 -13.92
CA GLN A 119 -3.70 -3.23 -13.79
C GLN A 119 -3.91 -3.62 -12.32
N VAL A 120 -4.64 -4.71 -12.12
CA VAL A 120 -4.83 -5.35 -10.81
C VAL A 120 -4.59 -6.85 -10.97
N ALA A 121 -3.89 -7.46 -10.03
CA ALA A 121 -3.60 -8.89 -10.09
C ALA A 121 -3.57 -9.53 -8.70
N TRP A 122 -4.05 -10.76 -8.63
CA TRP A 122 -3.76 -11.69 -7.55
C TRP A 122 -2.40 -12.32 -7.82
N THR A 123 -1.41 -12.01 -6.98
CA THR A 123 -0.01 -12.35 -7.23
C THR A 123 0.49 -13.38 -6.22
N PRO A 124 0.96 -14.55 -6.68
CA PRO A 124 1.65 -15.49 -5.80
C PRO A 124 2.91 -14.84 -5.19
N PRO A 125 3.20 -15.04 -3.89
CA PRO A 125 4.36 -14.41 -3.24
C PRO A 125 5.70 -14.73 -3.89
N ASP A 126 5.85 -15.89 -4.50
CA ASP A 126 7.08 -16.29 -5.21
C ASP A 126 7.34 -15.51 -6.51
N LEU A 127 6.35 -14.78 -7.02
CA LEU A 127 6.50 -13.92 -8.19
C LEU A 127 6.82 -12.46 -7.87
N LEU A 128 6.81 -12.06 -6.61
CA LEU A 128 7.03 -10.66 -6.19
C LEU A 128 8.39 -10.12 -6.65
N ASP A 129 9.42 -10.95 -6.67
CA ASP A 129 10.77 -10.53 -7.09
C ASP A 129 10.86 -10.22 -8.59
N ARG A 130 9.85 -10.60 -9.38
CA ARG A 130 9.78 -10.33 -10.82
C ARG A 130 9.05 -9.04 -11.16
N LEU A 131 8.45 -8.38 -10.17
CA LEU A 131 7.68 -7.16 -10.35
C LEU A 131 8.48 -5.93 -9.92
N PRO A 132 8.33 -4.80 -10.63
CA PRO A 132 8.89 -3.53 -10.19
C PRO A 132 8.06 -3.01 -8.99
N ILE A 133 8.55 -3.26 -7.79
CA ILE A 133 7.96 -2.80 -6.53
C ILE A 133 8.99 -1.91 -5.84
N GLN A 134 8.59 -0.70 -5.44
CA GLN A 134 9.46 0.21 -4.71
C GLN A 134 9.88 -0.37 -3.36
N ALA A 135 11.11 -0.05 -2.94
CA ALA A 135 11.71 -0.66 -1.75
C ALA A 135 10.88 -0.45 -0.47
N GLY A 136 10.29 0.75 -0.29
CA GLY A 136 9.44 1.04 0.87
C GLY A 136 8.15 0.23 0.88
N VAL A 137 7.53 0.05 -0.27
CA VAL A 137 6.33 -0.80 -0.44
C VAL A 137 6.69 -2.27 -0.20
N ARG A 138 7.80 -2.72 -0.79
CA ARG A 138 8.28 -4.09 -0.61
C ARG A 138 8.57 -4.41 0.84
N PHE A 139 9.19 -3.50 1.56
CA PHE A 139 9.45 -3.63 2.98
C PHE A 139 8.18 -3.90 3.80
N ARG A 140 7.12 -3.13 3.55
CA ARG A 140 5.82 -3.30 4.22
C ARG A 140 5.15 -4.63 3.88
N LEU A 141 5.23 -5.01 2.62
CA LEU A 141 4.67 -6.28 2.12
C LEU A 141 5.41 -7.48 2.71
N ASP A 142 6.74 -7.47 2.69
CA ASP A 142 7.56 -8.54 3.24
C ASP A 142 7.34 -8.71 4.75
N ALA A 143 7.22 -7.61 5.50
CA ALA A 143 6.92 -7.66 6.93
C ALA A 143 5.57 -8.34 7.22
N ALA A 144 4.54 -8.03 6.43
CA ALA A 144 3.22 -8.64 6.57
C ALA A 144 3.21 -10.14 6.23
N LEU A 145 4.00 -10.56 5.23
CA LEU A 145 4.07 -11.95 4.78
C LEU A 145 4.95 -12.82 5.68
N ALA A 146 6.00 -12.25 6.28
CA ALA A 146 6.95 -12.98 7.11
C ALA A 146 6.34 -13.42 8.45
N ASP A 147 5.55 -12.55 9.09
CA ASP A 147 4.90 -12.85 10.37
C ASP A 147 3.53 -12.15 10.43
N PRO A 148 2.46 -12.85 10.01
CA PRO A 148 1.12 -12.29 9.98
C PRO A 148 0.51 -12.01 11.36
N ASP A 149 1.10 -12.53 12.43
CA ASP A 149 0.63 -12.32 13.81
C ASP A 149 1.39 -11.18 14.53
N HIS A 150 2.45 -10.68 13.93
CA HIS A 150 3.25 -9.59 14.49
C HIS A 150 2.88 -8.25 13.85
N VAL A 151 2.69 -7.23 14.69
CA VAL A 151 2.51 -5.85 14.22
C VAL A 151 3.88 -5.19 14.11
N HIS A 152 4.31 -4.89 12.90
CA HIS A 152 5.57 -4.21 12.65
C HIS A 152 5.44 -2.70 12.91
N VAL A 153 6.39 -2.12 13.62
CA VAL A 153 6.38 -0.68 13.96
C VAL A 153 7.72 -0.04 13.58
N THR A 154 7.66 1.00 12.76
CA THR A 154 8.83 1.80 12.40
C THR A 154 8.56 3.28 12.48
#